data_2a7e07a997dfcd3cb6f527e423ed77c0
#
_entry.id   2a7e07a997dfcd3cb6f527e423ed77c0
#
_cell.length_a   1.000
_cell.length_b   1.000
_cell.length_c   1.000
_cell.angle_alpha   90.00
_cell.angle_beta   90.00
_cell.angle_gamma   90.00
#
_symmetry.space_group_name_H-M   'P 1'
#
loop_
_entity.id
_entity.type
_entity.pdbx_description
1 polymer ?
#
loop_
_entity_poly.entity_id
_entity_poly.type
_entity_poly.pdbx_seq_one_letter_code
_entity_poly.pdbx_strand_id
1 'polypeptide(L)'
;MPRNSVKLLTAAVFAVLLFANAPARAAGSATQSFNATARVDAVCVMSTIGDLAFGSYDPVSANASTGLAGNTTFTLTCTRGASPVLSLSLANLNFGQNRAGKRAMNNGTPAAGNFLSYDLFVPNSVGGPGATSASPAYWGDGTSGTSTFAPSVPNINAQTITIFGIVPPGQDVPVAINYSDSVTATVNF
;
A
#
# COMPACT_ATOMS: atom_id res chain seq x y z
N MET A 1 97.43 3.52 -83.26
CA MET A 1 96.94 2.28 -83.88
C MET A 1 96.68 1.28 -82.74
N PRO A 2 95.69 0.50 -82.70
CA PRO A 2 94.28 0.66 -83.11
C PRO A 2 93.34 0.65 -81.92
N ARG A 3 92.19 1.08 -82.19
CA ARG A 3 90.89 1.07 -81.50
C ARG A 3 90.54 -0.29 -80.86
N ASN A 4 90.03 -0.26 -79.71
CA ASN A 4 89.09 -1.28 -79.28
C ASN A 4 87.91 -0.67 -78.48
N SER A 5 86.78 -0.79 -79.04
CA SER A 5 85.50 -0.36 -78.54
C SER A 5 85.08 -1.35 -77.44
N VAL A 6 84.82 -0.85 -76.26
CA VAL A 6 84.14 -1.61 -75.23
C VAL A 6 82.68 -1.28 -75.23
N LYS A 7 81.89 -2.27 -75.55
CA LYS A 7 80.46 -2.19 -75.51
C LYS A 7 79.94 -2.18 -74.05
N LEU A 8 79.30 -1.11 -73.66
CA LEU A 8 78.55 -1.02 -72.41
C LEU A 8 77.32 -1.90 -72.56
N LEU A 9 77.25 -2.96 -71.74
CA LEU A 9 76.01 -3.69 -71.50
C LEU A 9 75.28 -3.01 -70.36
N THR A 10 74.23 -2.34 -70.67
CA THR A 10 73.24 -1.82 -69.70
C THR A 10 72.36 -2.99 -69.25
N ALA A 11 72.64 -3.51 -68.07
CA ALA A 11 71.70 -4.45 -67.39
C ALA A 11 70.58 -3.66 -66.70
N ALA A 12 69.44 -3.71 -67.31
CA ALA A 12 68.17 -3.17 -66.66
C ALA A 12 67.77 -4.13 -65.56
N VAL A 13 67.94 -3.70 -64.32
CA VAL A 13 67.41 -4.42 -63.16
C VAL A 13 65.99 -4.08 -63.06
N PHE A 14 65.12 -4.98 -63.45
CA PHE A 14 63.68 -4.90 -63.25
C PHE A 14 63.37 -5.27 -61.78
N ALA A 15 63.22 -4.30 -60.88
CA ALA A 15 62.75 -4.52 -59.51
C ALA A 15 61.27 -4.81 -59.56
N VAL A 16 60.90 -6.07 -59.45
CA VAL A 16 59.55 -6.49 -59.28
C VAL A 16 59.16 -6.21 -57.82
N LEU A 17 58.45 -5.13 -57.58
CA LEU A 17 57.77 -4.85 -56.31
C LEU A 17 56.58 -5.82 -56.14
N LEU A 18 56.87 -6.92 -55.45
CA LEU A 18 55.86 -7.80 -54.95
C LEU A 18 55.09 -7.03 -53.79
N PHE A 19 54.01 -6.38 -54.15
CA PHE A 19 53.03 -5.94 -53.12
C PHE A 19 52.42 -7.19 -52.49
N ALA A 20 52.93 -7.56 -51.34
CA ALA A 20 52.28 -8.53 -50.48
C ALA A 20 50.93 -7.96 -50.04
N ASN A 21 49.88 -8.36 -50.75
CA ASN A 21 48.53 -8.14 -50.28
C ASN A 21 48.30 -8.98 -49.01
N ALA A 22 48.66 -8.45 -47.87
CA ALA A 22 48.23 -9.04 -46.60
C ALA A 22 46.70 -8.96 -46.55
N PRO A 23 46.00 -10.07 -46.40
CA PRO A 23 44.55 -10.01 -46.21
C PRO A 23 44.25 -9.17 -44.98
N ALA A 24 43.63 -8.03 -45.22
CA ALA A 24 43.07 -7.26 -44.11
C ALA A 24 42.10 -8.19 -43.34
N ARG A 25 42.51 -8.63 -42.17
CA ARG A 25 41.63 -9.35 -41.29
C ARG A 25 40.56 -8.36 -40.88
N ALA A 26 39.37 -8.52 -41.42
CA ALA A 26 38.21 -7.79 -40.92
C ALA A 26 38.06 -8.08 -39.43
N ALA A 27 38.04 -7.03 -38.61
CA ALA A 27 37.77 -7.18 -37.21
C ALA A 27 36.33 -7.77 -37.09
N GLY A 28 36.27 -9.05 -36.76
CA GLY A 28 35.01 -9.73 -36.53
C GLY A 28 34.53 -9.41 -35.13
N SER A 29 33.27 -9.05 -34.99
CA SER A 29 32.58 -8.99 -33.68
C SER A 29 31.75 -10.25 -33.53
N ALA A 30 31.80 -10.89 -32.36
CA ALA A 30 30.88 -11.94 -31.95
C ALA A 30 29.94 -11.37 -30.89
N THR A 31 28.63 -11.49 -31.11
CA THR A 31 27.61 -11.06 -30.15
C THR A 31 26.81 -12.26 -29.75
N GLN A 32 26.47 -12.33 -28.44
CA GLN A 32 25.58 -13.29 -27.88
C GLN A 32 24.55 -12.51 -27.04
N SER A 33 23.31 -12.91 -27.12
CA SER A 33 22.24 -12.34 -26.29
C SER A 33 21.85 -13.33 -25.21
N PHE A 34 21.50 -12.80 -24.04
CA PHE A 34 20.89 -13.55 -22.96
C PHE A 34 19.69 -12.76 -22.40
N ASN A 35 18.74 -13.45 -21.80
CA ASN A 35 17.61 -12.82 -21.17
C ASN A 35 17.93 -12.58 -19.69
N ALA A 36 17.81 -11.33 -19.25
CA ALA A 36 17.76 -10.99 -17.83
C ALA A 36 16.28 -10.88 -17.44
N THR A 37 15.85 -11.66 -16.44
CA THR A 37 14.47 -11.69 -15.96
C THR A 37 14.41 -11.41 -14.48
N ALA A 38 13.36 -10.70 -14.05
CA ALA A 38 13.04 -10.48 -12.65
C ALA A 38 11.52 -10.55 -12.48
N ARG A 39 11.08 -10.86 -11.27
CA ARG A 39 9.68 -10.81 -10.87
C ARG A 39 9.55 -9.84 -9.71
N VAL A 40 8.48 -9.07 -9.70
CA VAL A 40 8.10 -8.20 -8.59
C VAL A 40 6.75 -8.67 -8.08
N ASP A 41 6.73 -9.14 -6.85
CA ASP A 41 5.51 -9.58 -6.20
C ASP A 41 4.83 -8.42 -5.47
N ALA A 42 3.50 -8.53 -5.28
CA ALA A 42 2.78 -7.62 -4.42
C ALA A 42 3.21 -7.86 -2.96
N VAL A 43 3.56 -6.80 -2.26
CA VAL A 43 3.88 -6.82 -0.83
C VAL A 43 3.29 -5.57 -0.20
N CYS A 44 2.62 -5.73 0.96
CA CYS A 44 2.14 -4.61 1.77
C CYS A 44 2.63 -4.73 3.21
N VAL A 45 2.95 -3.58 3.80
CA VAL A 45 3.36 -3.45 5.20
C VAL A 45 2.50 -2.39 5.87
N MET A 46 1.90 -2.72 7.01
CA MET A 46 1.21 -1.79 7.88
C MET A 46 2.12 -1.41 9.06
N SER A 47 2.09 -0.13 9.46
CA SER A 47 2.65 0.27 10.77
C SER A 47 1.77 -0.23 11.92
N THR A 48 2.27 -0.11 13.14
CA THR A 48 1.43 -0.23 14.33
C THR A 48 0.30 0.79 14.29
N ILE A 49 -0.87 0.39 14.79
CA ILE A 49 -2.05 1.25 14.93
C ILE A 49 -2.11 1.64 16.41
N GLY A 50 -2.14 2.95 16.68
CA GLY A 50 -2.37 3.45 18.03
C GLY A 50 -3.81 3.25 18.47
N ASP A 51 -4.06 3.30 19.76
CA ASP A 51 -5.41 3.18 20.31
C ASP A 51 -6.31 4.30 19.77
N LEU A 52 -7.57 3.97 19.46
CA LEU A 52 -8.60 4.93 19.19
C LEU A 52 -9.28 5.28 20.51
N ALA A 53 -8.91 6.41 21.10
CA ALA A 53 -9.48 6.88 22.34
C ALA A 53 -10.60 7.88 22.07
N PHE A 54 -11.83 7.57 22.51
CA PHE A 54 -12.95 8.50 22.41
C PHE A 54 -12.96 9.54 23.55
N GLY A 55 -12.36 9.21 24.68
CA GLY A 55 -12.41 10.05 25.87
C GLY A 55 -13.66 9.81 26.73
N SER A 56 -14.09 10.83 27.45
CA SER A 56 -15.22 10.72 28.38
C SER A 56 -16.55 10.87 27.65
N TYR A 57 -17.45 9.90 27.83
CA TYR A 57 -18.80 9.92 27.28
C TYR A 57 -19.80 10.35 28.37
N ASP A 58 -20.53 11.42 28.10
CA ASP A 58 -21.57 11.99 29.00
C ASP A 58 -22.94 11.92 28.35
N PRO A 59 -23.73 10.86 28.59
CA PRO A 59 -25.04 10.69 27.97
C PRO A 59 -26.12 11.64 28.49
N VAL A 60 -25.85 12.31 29.60
CA VAL A 60 -26.87 13.20 30.26
C VAL A 60 -26.75 14.64 29.77
N SER A 61 -25.54 15.06 29.36
CA SER A 61 -25.29 16.44 28.94
C SER A 61 -24.61 16.50 27.57
N ALA A 62 -23.29 16.41 27.51
CA ALA A 62 -22.50 16.65 26.29
C ALA A 62 -22.85 15.70 25.14
N ASN A 63 -23.13 14.44 25.46
CA ASN A 63 -23.45 13.40 24.47
C ASN A 63 -24.92 12.95 24.52
N ALA A 64 -25.78 13.75 25.10
CA ALA A 64 -27.24 13.46 25.12
C ALA A 64 -27.83 13.46 23.69
N SER A 65 -27.36 14.36 22.82
CA SER A 65 -27.81 14.49 21.41
C SER A 65 -26.68 14.54 20.39
N THR A 66 -25.41 14.62 20.82
CA THR A 66 -24.26 14.71 19.96
C THR A 66 -23.32 13.52 20.18
N GLY A 67 -22.95 12.82 19.11
CA GLY A 67 -22.03 11.70 19.20
C GLY A 67 -20.63 12.13 19.61
N LEU A 68 -19.88 11.24 20.28
CA LEU A 68 -18.51 11.45 20.67
C LEU A 68 -17.59 10.87 19.58
N ALA A 69 -16.85 11.73 18.90
CA ALA A 69 -15.95 11.36 17.80
C ALA A 69 -14.54 11.05 18.31
N GLY A 70 -13.87 10.12 17.64
CA GLY A 70 -12.46 9.82 17.85
C GLY A 70 -11.81 9.33 16.57
N ASN A 71 -10.49 9.37 16.51
CA ASN A 71 -9.74 8.83 15.37
C ASN A 71 -8.37 8.33 15.81
N THR A 72 -7.83 7.43 14.98
CA THR A 72 -6.42 7.00 15.02
C THR A 72 -5.92 6.82 13.60
N THR A 73 -4.61 6.72 13.43
CA THR A 73 -4.00 6.58 12.11
C THR A 73 -2.97 5.47 12.11
N PHE A 74 -2.73 4.93 10.92
CA PHE A 74 -1.61 4.05 10.63
C PHE A 74 -1.09 4.34 9.22
N THR A 75 0.07 3.82 8.87
CA THR A 75 0.59 3.92 7.52
C THR A 75 0.54 2.56 6.83
N LEU A 76 0.23 2.60 5.54
CA LEU A 76 0.27 1.47 4.63
C LEU A 76 1.29 1.76 3.53
N THR A 77 2.22 0.83 3.32
CA THR A 77 3.21 0.89 2.24
C THR A 77 3.11 -0.39 1.43
N CYS A 78 2.86 -0.27 0.12
CA CYS A 78 2.73 -1.42 -0.76
C CYS A 78 3.61 -1.28 -2.00
N THR A 79 3.94 -2.40 -2.65
CA THR A 79 4.49 -2.42 -4.02
C THR A 79 3.53 -1.65 -4.94
N ARG A 80 4.08 -0.77 -5.78
CA ARG A 80 3.27 0.01 -6.74
C ARG A 80 2.41 -0.91 -7.61
N GLY A 81 1.12 -0.60 -7.69
CA GLY A 81 0.14 -1.37 -8.46
C GLY A 81 -0.40 -2.59 -7.72
N ALA A 82 -0.01 -2.83 -6.46
CA ALA A 82 -0.73 -3.76 -5.61
C ALA A 82 -2.18 -3.29 -5.41
N SER A 83 -3.07 -4.23 -5.12
CA SER A 83 -4.50 -3.96 -4.92
C SER A 83 -4.91 -4.36 -3.48
N PRO A 84 -4.43 -3.63 -2.47
CA PRO A 84 -4.72 -3.97 -1.09
C PRO A 84 -6.19 -3.75 -0.77
N VAL A 85 -6.73 -4.67 0.01
CA VAL A 85 -8.06 -4.58 0.62
C VAL A 85 -7.91 -4.64 2.12
N LEU A 86 -8.29 -3.56 2.79
CA LEU A 86 -8.25 -3.45 4.25
C LEU A 86 -9.61 -3.78 4.84
N SER A 87 -9.61 -4.64 5.82
CA SER A 87 -10.77 -5.01 6.62
C SER A 87 -10.50 -4.78 8.10
N LEU A 88 -11.56 -4.50 8.84
CA LEU A 88 -11.55 -4.44 10.30
C LEU A 88 -12.42 -5.55 10.86
N SER A 89 -11.93 -6.27 11.86
CA SER A 89 -12.73 -7.30 12.52
C SER A 89 -14.03 -6.72 13.08
N LEU A 90 -15.10 -7.51 13.05
CA LEU A 90 -16.40 -7.10 13.56
C LEU A 90 -16.51 -7.34 15.07
N ALA A 91 -15.43 -7.52 15.83
CA ALA A 91 -15.41 -7.80 17.27
C ALA A 91 -16.84 -7.82 17.92
N ASN A 92 -17.17 -7.60 19.04
CA ASN A 92 -18.45 -7.81 19.75
C ASN A 92 -19.74 -7.30 19.06
N LEU A 93 -20.16 -7.88 17.92
CA LEU A 93 -21.39 -7.51 17.21
C LEU A 93 -22.71 -7.81 17.94
N ASN A 94 -22.68 -8.53 19.03
CA ASN A 94 -23.86 -9.25 19.52
C ASN A 94 -24.67 -8.54 20.62
N PHE A 95 -24.39 -7.30 20.96
CA PHE A 95 -25.02 -6.72 22.12
C PHE A 95 -25.92 -5.50 21.80
N GLY A 96 -27.16 -5.82 21.49
CA GLY A 96 -28.29 -4.96 21.82
C GLY A 96 -28.65 -3.82 20.88
N GLN A 97 -27.97 -3.67 19.74
CA GLN A 97 -28.33 -2.59 18.84
C GLN A 97 -28.54 -3.10 17.40
N ASN A 98 -29.70 -2.83 16.80
CA ASN A 98 -30.11 -3.32 15.46
C ASN A 98 -29.53 -2.54 14.28
N ARG A 99 -28.23 -2.21 14.25
CA ARG A 99 -27.62 -1.48 13.13
C ARG A 99 -26.49 -2.27 12.50
N ALA A 100 -26.34 -2.20 11.18
CA ALA A 100 -25.25 -2.80 10.46
C ALA A 100 -23.89 -2.24 10.97
N GLY A 101 -22.89 -3.07 11.02
CA GLY A 101 -21.51 -2.65 11.34
C GLY A 101 -21.23 -2.33 12.80
N LYS A 102 -22.16 -2.60 13.69
CA LYS A 102 -22.02 -2.20 15.10
C LYS A 102 -20.99 -2.97 15.85
N ARG A 103 -20.19 -2.20 16.50
CA ARG A 103 -19.27 -2.63 17.52
C ARG A 103 -19.75 -2.15 18.87
N ALA A 104 -19.33 -2.80 19.93
CA ALA A 104 -19.59 -2.36 21.27
C ALA A 104 -18.37 -2.61 22.15
N MET A 105 -17.95 -1.56 22.84
CA MET A 105 -17.00 -1.64 23.93
C MET A 105 -17.71 -2.19 25.17
N ASN A 106 -17.04 -2.98 25.96
CA ASN A 106 -17.57 -3.53 27.19
C ASN A 106 -16.77 -3.03 28.41
N ASN A 107 -17.39 -2.96 29.56
CA ASN A 107 -16.77 -2.47 30.79
C ASN A 107 -16.04 -3.55 31.63
N GLY A 108 -15.74 -4.70 31.01
CA GLY A 108 -15.13 -5.85 31.71
C GLY A 108 -16.12 -6.82 32.33
N THR A 109 -17.41 -6.48 32.35
CA THR A 109 -18.48 -7.34 32.84
C THR A 109 -19.49 -7.57 31.72
N PRO A 110 -19.37 -8.66 30.94
CA PRO A 110 -20.25 -8.90 29.79
C PRO A 110 -21.65 -9.29 30.27
N ALA A 111 -22.51 -8.28 30.50
CA ALA A 111 -23.93 -8.43 30.82
C ALA A 111 -24.75 -7.47 29.97
N ALA A 112 -26.02 -7.75 29.77
CA ALA A 112 -26.92 -6.86 29.06
C ALA A 112 -26.88 -5.45 29.68
N GLY A 113 -26.76 -4.42 28.85
CA GLY A 113 -26.65 -3.02 29.28
C GLY A 113 -25.21 -2.53 29.58
N ASN A 114 -24.21 -3.41 29.64
CA ASN A 114 -22.84 -3.03 29.93
C ASN A 114 -22.01 -2.76 28.65
N PHE A 115 -22.66 -2.41 27.57
CA PHE A 115 -22.01 -2.20 26.27
C PHE A 115 -22.26 -0.78 25.76
N LEU A 116 -21.16 -0.08 25.47
CA LEU A 116 -21.17 1.21 24.82
C LEU A 116 -20.94 1.01 23.32
N SER A 117 -21.98 1.20 22.51
CA SER A 117 -21.90 1.02 21.05
C SER A 117 -21.07 2.12 20.40
N TYR A 118 -20.33 1.75 19.35
CA TYR A 118 -19.60 2.70 18.52
C TYR A 118 -19.59 2.23 17.07
N ASP A 119 -19.32 3.14 16.15
CA ASP A 119 -19.18 2.87 14.72
C ASP A 119 -17.78 3.26 14.26
N LEU A 120 -17.21 2.51 13.30
CA LEU A 120 -16.02 2.88 12.55
C LEU A 120 -16.40 3.09 11.10
N PHE A 121 -15.80 4.09 10.46
CA PHE A 121 -16.18 4.49 9.10
C PHE A 121 -15.03 4.26 8.12
N VAL A 122 -15.39 3.82 6.92
CA VAL A 122 -14.46 3.76 5.78
C VAL A 122 -13.93 5.18 5.51
N PRO A 123 -12.62 5.36 5.29
CA PRO A 123 -12.05 6.65 4.92
C PRO A 123 -12.82 7.30 3.76
N ASN A 124 -13.03 8.62 3.83
CA ASN A 124 -13.78 9.42 2.85
C ASN A 124 -15.27 9.07 2.71
N SER A 125 -15.83 8.26 3.59
CA SER A 125 -17.29 8.04 3.66
C SER A 125 -17.97 9.06 4.58
N VAL A 126 -19.29 9.18 4.48
CA VAL A 126 -20.06 10.03 5.41
C VAL A 126 -19.80 9.57 6.85
N GLY A 127 -19.54 10.54 7.72
CA GLY A 127 -19.17 10.30 9.11
C GLY A 127 -17.67 10.24 9.35
N GLY A 128 -16.85 10.05 8.31
CA GLY A 128 -15.40 10.08 8.39
C GLY A 128 -14.79 11.39 7.88
N PRO A 129 -13.51 11.65 8.18
CA PRO A 129 -12.80 12.79 7.63
C PRO A 129 -12.75 12.73 6.10
N GLY A 130 -13.02 13.85 5.43
CA GLY A 130 -13.01 13.93 3.97
C GLY A 130 -14.19 13.23 3.30
N ALA A 131 -15.32 13.10 3.99
CA ALA A 131 -16.51 12.43 3.45
C ALA A 131 -16.93 12.99 2.09
N THR A 132 -16.98 12.12 1.09
CA THR A 132 -17.43 12.43 -0.27
C THR A 132 -18.69 11.67 -0.68
N SER A 133 -19.16 10.74 0.16
CA SER A 133 -20.32 9.89 -0.08
C SER A 133 -21.55 10.42 0.68
N ALA A 134 -22.72 10.31 0.07
CA ALA A 134 -23.98 10.69 0.68
C ALA A 134 -24.50 9.69 1.74
N SER A 135 -23.90 8.53 1.87
CA SER A 135 -24.28 7.49 2.83
C SER A 135 -23.07 7.06 3.66
N PRO A 136 -23.25 6.85 4.98
CA PRO A 136 -22.18 6.33 5.81
C PRO A 136 -21.84 4.90 5.38
N ALA A 137 -20.54 4.61 5.23
CA ALA A 137 -20.03 3.27 5.02
C ALA A 137 -19.31 2.82 6.28
N TYR A 138 -19.89 1.87 7.00
CA TYR A 138 -19.28 1.30 8.19
C TYR A 138 -18.11 0.39 7.78
N TRP A 139 -16.95 0.61 8.38
CA TRP A 139 -15.76 -0.16 8.06
C TRP A 139 -15.73 -1.48 8.82
N GLY A 140 -15.71 -2.57 8.10
CA GLY A 140 -15.67 -3.93 8.64
C GLY A 140 -14.97 -4.89 7.68
N ASP A 141 -15.46 -6.12 7.63
CA ASP A 141 -14.94 -7.21 6.82
C ASP A 141 -15.71 -7.42 5.50
N GLY A 142 -16.68 -6.56 5.21
CA GLY A 142 -17.57 -6.69 4.04
C GLY A 142 -18.81 -7.51 4.30
N THR A 143 -19.02 -8.01 5.53
CA THR A 143 -20.23 -8.72 5.94
C THR A 143 -21.10 -7.88 6.83
N SER A 144 -22.30 -8.35 7.16
CA SER A 144 -23.21 -7.71 8.12
C SER A 144 -23.49 -6.21 7.84
N GLY A 145 -23.49 -5.82 6.55
CA GLY A 145 -23.72 -4.43 6.13
C GLY A 145 -22.52 -3.51 6.32
N THR A 146 -21.33 -4.05 6.54
CA THR A 146 -20.08 -3.29 6.55
C THR A 146 -19.39 -3.35 5.20
N SER A 147 -18.41 -2.48 5.00
CA SER A 147 -17.58 -2.39 3.79
C SER A 147 -16.11 -2.54 4.14
N THR A 148 -15.32 -3.04 3.20
CA THR A 148 -13.87 -2.97 3.24
C THR A 148 -13.39 -1.66 2.61
N PHE A 149 -12.12 -1.33 2.80
CA PHE A 149 -11.47 -0.19 2.18
C PHE A 149 -10.34 -0.62 1.25
N ALA A 150 -10.35 -0.17 0.01
CA ALA A 150 -9.34 -0.46 -1.00
C ALA A 150 -8.62 0.84 -1.41
N PRO A 151 -7.50 1.20 -0.77
CA PRO A 151 -6.72 2.37 -1.14
C PRO A 151 -6.00 2.16 -2.48
N SER A 152 -5.89 3.24 -3.26
CA SER A 152 -5.05 3.24 -4.45
C SER A 152 -3.57 3.24 -4.07
N VAL A 153 -2.74 2.46 -4.80
CA VAL A 153 -1.29 2.38 -4.58
C VAL A 153 -0.52 2.86 -5.83
N PRO A 154 -0.44 4.18 -6.05
CA PRO A 154 0.23 4.74 -7.24
C PRO A 154 1.75 4.63 -7.19
N ASN A 155 2.34 4.47 -6.02
CA ASN A 155 3.78 4.38 -5.78
C ASN A 155 4.08 3.62 -4.47
N ILE A 156 5.36 3.52 -4.10
CA ILE A 156 5.83 2.83 -2.89
C ILE A 156 5.89 3.73 -1.65
N ASN A 157 5.38 4.94 -1.71
CA ASN A 157 5.40 5.82 -0.55
C ASN A 157 4.35 5.37 0.48
N ALA A 158 4.68 5.54 1.75
CA ALA A 158 3.74 5.29 2.83
C ALA A 158 2.52 6.21 2.71
N GLN A 159 1.33 5.63 2.82
CA GLN A 159 0.06 6.32 2.84
C GLN A 159 -0.50 6.31 4.25
N THR A 160 -0.91 7.46 4.75
CA THR A 160 -1.61 7.54 6.04
C THR A 160 -3.07 7.18 5.85
N ILE A 161 -3.52 6.20 6.59
CA ILE A 161 -4.92 5.75 6.64
C ILE A 161 -5.48 6.16 8.00
N THR A 162 -6.62 6.85 8.01
CA THR A 162 -7.31 7.25 9.22
C THR A 162 -8.45 6.29 9.52
N ILE A 163 -8.48 5.77 10.73
CA ILE A 163 -9.63 5.08 11.30
C ILE A 163 -10.43 6.14 12.07
N PHE A 164 -11.63 6.42 11.61
CA PHE A 164 -12.52 7.38 12.24
C PHE A 164 -13.69 6.66 12.89
N GLY A 165 -13.99 7.01 14.13
CA GLY A 165 -15.06 6.40 14.91
C GLY A 165 -15.97 7.41 15.56
N ILE A 166 -17.20 6.98 15.85
CA ILE A 166 -18.21 7.74 16.62
C ILE A 166 -18.88 6.81 17.62
N VAL A 167 -18.95 7.25 18.86
CA VAL A 167 -19.89 6.72 19.85
C VAL A 167 -21.20 7.48 19.68
N PRO A 168 -22.32 6.83 19.28
CA PRO A 168 -23.60 7.49 19.11
C PRO A 168 -24.12 8.14 20.40
N PRO A 169 -24.91 9.21 20.29
CA PRO A 169 -25.45 9.92 21.47
C PRO A 169 -26.50 9.13 22.22
N GLY A 170 -26.76 9.53 23.44
CA GLY A 170 -27.97 9.13 24.23
C GLY A 170 -27.96 7.66 24.63
N GLN A 171 -26.81 7.00 24.79
CA GLN A 171 -26.76 5.61 25.24
C GLN A 171 -26.84 5.56 26.77
N ASP A 172 -27.80 4.80 27.27
CA ASP A 172 -27.96 4.52 28.71
C ASP A 172 -27.03 3.34 29.09
N VAL A 173 -25.89 3.65 29.66
CA VAL A 173 -24.87 2.69 30.06
C VAL A 173 -24.37 2.99 31.47
N PRO A 174 -24.01 1.97 32.27
CA PRO A 174 -23.53 2.18 33.62
C PRO A 174 -22.19 2.93 33.65
N VAL A 175 -21.96 3.64 34.73
CA VAL A 175 -20.65 4.28 34.98
C VAL A 175 -19.57 3.22 35.09
N ALA A 176 -18.52 3.40 34.31
CA ALA A 176 -17.32 2.60 34.38
C ALA A 176 -16.11 3.44 33.94
N ILE A 177 -14.94 3.13 34.49
CA ILE A 177 -13.68 3.83 34.15
C ILE A 177 -13.08 3.33 32.84
N ASN A 178 -13.54 2.19 32.35
CA ASN A 178 -12.98 1.55 31.16
C ASN A 178 -14.07 0.81 30.39
N TYR A 179 -14.40 1.35 29.22
CA TYR A 179 -15.09 0.64 28.17
C TYR A 179 -14.08 0.34 27.06
N SER A 180 -13.88 -0.90 26.70
CA SER A 180 -12.88 -1.31 25.69
C SER A 180 -13.42 -2.36 24.72
N ASP A 181 -12.88 -2.36 23.54
CA ASP A 181 -13.05 -3.38 22.49
C ASP A 181 -11.72 -3.59 21.78
N SER A 182 -11.53 -4.75 21.18
CA SER A 182 -10.33 -5.10 20.41
C SER A 182 -10.71 -5.30 18.95
N VAL A 183 -10.17 -4.46 18.10
CA VAL A 183 -10.40 -4.50 16.66
C VAL A 183 -9.09 -4.84 15.95
N THR A 184 -9.14 -5.87 15.11
CA THR A 184 -8.00 -6.27 14.28
C THR A 184 -8.17 -5.69 12.88
N ALA A 185 -7.14 -4.99 12.40
CA ALA A 185 -7.04 -4.59 10.99
C ALA A 185 -6.26 -5.65 10.21
N THR A 186 -6.76 -5.99 9.04
CA THR A 186 -6.12 -6.95 8.12
C THR A 186 -5.99 -6.33 6.75
N VAL A 187 -4.84 -6.50 6.11
CA VAL A 187 -4.61 -6.16 4.71
C VAL A 187 -4.41 -7.43 3.89
N ASN A 188 -5.22 -7.61 2.84
CA ASN A 188 -5.06 -8.63 1.82
C ASN A 188 -4.58 -7.96 0.53
N PHE A 189 -3.60 -8.59 -0.18
CA PHE A 189 -2.98 -8.01 -1.39
C PHE A 189 -2.46 -9.08 -2.34
#